data_c70657b8200f0aa3035e43f62e216335
#
_entry.id   c70657b8200f0aa3035e43f62e216335
#
_cell.length_a   1.000
_cell.length_b   1.000
_cell.length_c   1.000
_cell.angle_alpha   90.00
_cell.angle_beta   90.00
_cell.angle_gamma   90.00
#
_symmetry.space_group_name_H-M   'P 1'
#
loop_
_entity.id
_entity.type
_entity.pdbx_description
1 polymer ?
#
loop_
_entity_poly.entity_id
_entity_poly.type
_entity_poly.pdbx_seq_one_letter_code
_entity_poly.pdbx_strand_id
1 'polypeptide(L)'
;MILQPIHGRLTPNNCTVIMMDYQSRYASAITSTDGDTLIHNAVSLAKIARTFNIPTLLTTIEESSFGGPIFSRLQEIFPDQKPIDRTTLSLFEDTRVLGMMERIGRNKLVIAGLWTDFGVAPSARRARQLGYEVFIVVDACGDVSLRAHHVAIQASSRKE
;
A
#
# COMPACT_ATOMS: atom_id res chain seq x y z
N MET A 1 34.34 -12.41 -3.52
CA MET A 1 33.08 -13.13 -3.74
C MET A 1 31.96 -12.27 -3.15
N ILE A 2 31.28 -11.50 -4.00
CA ILE A 2 30.15 -10.68 -3.54
C ILE A 2 28.99 -11.65 -3.39
N LEU A 3 28.64 -11.98 -2.13
CA LEU A 3 27.44 -12.73 -1.83
C LEU A 3 26.26 -11.84 -2.30
N GLN A 4 25.55 -12.28 -3.34
CA GLN A 4 24.25 -11.72 -3.67
C GLN A 4 23.40 -11.77 -2.40
N PRO A 5 22.73 -10.70 -2.00
CA PRO A 5 21.82 -10.77 -0.87
C PRO A 5 20.76 -11.83 -1.21
N ILE A 6 20.83 -12.96 -0.56
CA ILE A 6 19.69 -13.87 -0.41
C ILE A 6 18.52 -12.95 -0.06
N HIS A 7 17.39 -13.07 -0.73
CA HIS A 7 16.18 -12.32 -0.42
C HIS A 7 15.96 -12.36 1.08
N GLY A 8 16.51 -11.33 1.76
CA GLY A 8 16.66 -11.34 3.19
C GLY A 8 15.28 -11.25 3.82
N ARG A 9 15.14 -11.89 4.99
CA ARG A 9 13.93 -11.87 5.78
C ARG A 9 13.38 -10.44 5.91
N LEU A 10 12.05 -10.28 5.79
CA LEU A 10 11.35 -9.03 6.08
C LEU A 10 11.53 -8.69 7.58
N THR A 11 11.99 -7.49 7.86
CA THR A 11 12.20 -6.99 9.23
C THR A 11 11.75 -5.54 9.35
N PRO A 12 11.44 -5.06 10.56
CA PRO A 12 11.07 -3.65 10.76
C PRO A 12 12.13 -2.65 10.28
N ASN A 13 13.40 -3.07 10.22
CA ASN A 13 14.52 -2.19 9.86
C ASN A 13 14.81 -2.12 8.34
N ASN A 14 14.22 -3.00 7.53
CA ASN A 14 14.53 -3.07 6.11
C ASN A 14 13.33 -2.84 5.18
N CYS A 15 12.15 -2.52 5.73
CA CYS A 15 10.95 -2.30 4.94
C CYS A 15 10.29 -0.94 5.20
N THR A 16 9.45 -0.54 4.25
CA THR A 16 8.52 0.59 4.34
C THR A 16 7.11 0.06 4.15
N VAL A 17 6.17 0.51 4.97
CA VAL A 17 4.75 0.20 4.81
C VAL A 17 4.10 1.27 3.94
N ILE A 18 3.29 0.87 2.98
CA ILE A 18 2.51 1.76 2.12
C ILE A 18 1.03 1.42 2.27
N MET A 19 0.27 2.40 2.74
CA MET A 19 -1.18 2.32 2.97
C MET A 19 -1.87 3.14 1.87
N MET A 20 -2.42 2.45 0.85
CA MET A 20 -2.94 3.11 -0.35
C MET A 20 -4.45 3.33 -0.28
N ASP A 21 -4.86 4.58 -0.36
CA ASP A 21 -6.20 5.01 -0.78
C ASP A 21 -7.34 4.43 0.06
N TYR A 22 -7.12 4.26 1.35
CA TYR A 22 -8.16 3.86 2.31
C TYR A 22 -9.15 5.00 2.53
N GLN A 23 -9.96 5.30 1.52
CA GLN A 23 -10.95 6.37 1.48
C GLN A 23 -12.36 5.81 1.44
N SER A 24 -13.31 6.51 2.04
CA SER A 24 -14.68 6.02 2.23
C SER A 24 -15.41 5.68 0.93
N ARG A 25 -15.20 6.48 -0.13
CA ARG A 25 -15.84 6.24 -1.42
C ARG A 25 -15.32 4.99 -2.12
N TYR A 26 -14.02 4.74 -2.05
CA TYR A 26 -13.45 3.51 -2.60
C TYR A 26 -13.87 2.30 -1.79
N ALA A 27 -13.95 2.43 -0.47
CA ALA A 27 -14.38 1.35 0.41
C ALA A 27 -15.85 0.94 0.20
N SER A 28 -16.73 1.90 -0.10
CA SER A 28 -18.16 1.62 -0.31
C SER A 28 -18.46 0.74 -1.53
N ALA A 29 -17.54 0.65 -2.48
CA ALA A 29 -17.67 -0.19 -3.66
C ALA A 29 -17.06 -1.59 -3.50
N ILE A 30 -16.44 -1.90 -2.36
CA ILE A 30 -15.78 -3.18 -2.12
C ILE A 30 -16.81 -4.28 -1.87
N THR A 31 -16.66 -5.37 -2.62
CA THR A 31 -17.45 -6.60 -2.44
C THR A 31 -16.58 -7.85 -2.32
N SER A 32 -15.26 -7.71 -2.45
CA SER A 32 -14.32 -8.84 -2.36
C SER A 32 -14.12 -9.38 -0.94
N THR A 33 -14.43 -8.58 0.06
CA THR A 33 -14.31 -8.91 1.48
C THR A 33 -15.30 -8.10 2.30
N ASP A 34 -15.51 -8.51 3.54
CA ASP A 34 -16.28 -7.74 4.51
C ASP A 34 -15.57 -6.43 4.87
N GLY A 35 -16.31 -5.32 4.88
CA GLY A 35 -15.75 -3.99 5.08
C GLY A 35 -15.16 -3.77 6.47
N ASP A 36 -15.78 -4.31 7.52
CA ASP A 36 -15.28 -4.19 8.90
C ASP A 36 -13.99 -5.01 9.08
N THR A 37 -13.92 -6.20 8.49
CA THR A 37 -12.72 -7.03 8.47
C THR A 37 -11.58 -6.32 7.74
N LEU A 38 -11.85 -5.73 6.59
CA LEU A 38 -10.86 -4.98 5.82
C LEU A 38 -10.28 -3.80 6.61
N ILE A 39 -11.15 -3.00 7.22
CA ILE A 39 -10.75 -1.85 8.04
C ILE A 39 -9.96 -2.33 9.26
N HIS A 40 -10.40 -3.41 9.92
CA HIS A 40 -9.67 -3.99 11.06
C HIS A 40 -8.25 -4.41 10.67
N ASN A 41 -8.08 -5.10 9.55
CA ASN A 41 -6.78 -5.56 9.08
C ASN A 41 -5.88 -4.38 8.68
N ALA A 42 -6.41 -3.38 7.98
CA ALA A 42 -5.66 -2.17 7.65
C ALA A 42 -5.19 -1.41 8.90
N VAL A 43 -6.07 -1.23 9.88
CA VAL A 43 -5.73 -0.59 11.16
C VAL A 43 -4.70 -1.41 11.94
N SER A 44 -4.79 -2.73 11.91
CA SER A 44 -3.82 -3.62 12.56
C SER A 44 -2.43 -3.49 11.93
N LEU A 45 -2.35 -3.48 10.60
CA LEU A 45 -1.09 -3.23 9.87
C LEU A 45 -0.49 -1.87 10.23
N ALA A 46 -1.31 -0.82 10.26
CA ALA A 46 -0.88 0.52 10.63
C ALA A 46 -0.34 0.59 12.07
N LYS A 47 -1.02 -0.05 13.03
CA LYS A 47 -0.57 -0.14 14.42
C LYS A 47 0.76 -0.89 14.55
N ILE A 48 0.94 -2.00 13.82
CA ILE A 48 2.21 -2.72 13.78
C ILE A 48 3.31 -1.81 13.24
N ALA A 49 3.08 -1.13 12.12
CA ALA A 49 4.05 -0.20 11.55
C ALA A 49 4.44 0.91 12.55
N ARG A 50 3.47 1.49 13.23
CA ARG A 50 3.71 2.53 14.25
C ARG A 50 4.50 1.98 15.45
N THR A 51 4.11 0.81 15.98
CA THR A 51 4.74 0.18 17.14
C THR A 51 6.21 -0.13 16.90
N PHE A 52 6.55 -0.61 15.71
CA PHE A 52 7.93 -0.95 15.34
C PHE A 52 8.68 0.18 14.65
N ASN A 53 8.14 1.40 14.64
CA ASN A 53 8.74 2.56 13.97
C ASN A 53 9.12 2.30 12.51
N ILE A 54 8.29 1.55 11.79
CA ILE A 54 8.50 1.30 10.36
C ILE A 54 8.07 2.57 9.60
N PRO A 55 8.90 3.14 8.73
CA PRO A 55 8.48 4.23 7.85
C PRO A 55 7.21 3.85 7.11
N THR A 56 6.21 4.70 7.20
CA THR A 56 4.88 4.45 6.62
C THR A 56 4.51 5.60 5.69
N LEU A 57 4.04 5.26 4.50
CA LEU A 57 3.48 6.20 3.55
C LEU A 57 1.97 6.04 3.51
N LEU A 58 1.25 7.14 3.69
CA LEU A 58 -0.19 7.22 3.48
C LEU A 58 -0.46 7.94 2.16
N THR A 59 -1.36 7.40 1.34
CA THR A 59 -1.79 8.07 0.11
C THR A 59 -3.30 8.15 0.00
N THR A 60 -3.75 9.13 -0.78
CA THR A 60 -5.13 9.31 -1.22
C THR A 60 -5.16 9.56 -2.73
N ILE A 61 -6.30 9.35 -3.35
CA ILE A 61 -6.59 9.79 -4.72
C ILE A 61 -7.76 10.75 -4.67
N GLU A 62 -7.54 11.97 -5.22
CA GLU A 62 -8.60 12.96 -5.41
C GLU A 62 -9.40 13.21 -4.12
N GLU A 63 -8.70 13.47 -3.02
CA GLU A 63 -9.29 13.62 -1.69
C GLU A 63 -10.38 14.69 -1.65
N SER A 64 -10.13 15.83 -2.30
CA SER A 64 -11.05 16.97 -2.31
C SER A 64 -12.23 16.83 -3.27
N SER A 65 -12.19 15.88 -4.18
CA SER A 65 -13.23 15.67 -5.20
C SER A 65 -13.96 14.34 -5.03
N PHE A 66 -13.44 13.28 -5.65
CA PHE A 66 -14.13 11.98 -5.71
C PHE A 66 -13.81 11.07 -4.52
N GLY A 67 -12.56 10.98 -4.10
CA GLY A 67 -12.10 9.97 -3.15
C GLY A 67 -12.59 10.19 -1.71
N GLY A 68 -12.70 11.44 -1.30
CA GLY A 68 -12.93 11.80 0.09
C GLY A 68 -11.67 11.60 0.96
N PRO A 69 -11.74 11.91 2.25
CA PRO A 69 -10.60 11.79 3.14
C PRO A 69 -10.23 10.34 3.42
N ILE A 70 -8.99 10.13 3.83
CA ILE A 70 -8.54 8.84 4.38
C ILE A 70 -9.37 8.47 5.62
N PHE A 71 -9.51 7.18 5.91
CA PHE A 71 -10.20 6.73 7.13
C PHE A 71 -9.64 7.40 8.38
N SER A 72 -10.51 7.99 9.19
CA SER A 72 -10.12 8.65 10.46
C SER A 72 -9.32 7.72 11.36
N ARG A 73 -9.71 6.44 11.44
CA ARG A 73 -9.01 5.42 12.24
C ARG A 73 -7.56 5.18 11.81
N LEU A 74 -7.22 5.39 10.53
CA LEU A 74 -5.83 5.34 10.06
C LEU A 74 -5.11 6.66 10.33
N GLN A 75 -5.77 7.78 10.10
CA GLN A 75 -5.20 9.11 10.37
C GLN A 75 -4.87 9.30 11.86
N GLU A 76 -5.69 8.77 12.76
CA GLU A 76 -5.45 8.81 14.21
C GLU A 76 -4.17 8.07 14.65
N ILE A 77 -3.76 7.04 13.90
CA ILE A 77 -2.49 6.33 14.17
C ILE A 77 -1.27 7.17 13.74
N PHE A 78 -1.44 8.00 12.72
CA PHE A 78 -0.40 8.88 12.18
C PHE A 78 -0.89 10.34 12.16
N PRO A 79 -1.15 10.97 13.32
CA PRO A 79 -1.82 12.26 13.39
C PRO A 79 -1.01 13.40 12.76
N ASP A 80 0.31 13.30 12.78
CA ASP A 80 1.22 14.32 12.23
C ASP A 80 1.57 14.09 10.75
N GLN A 81 1.08 13.00 10.15
CA GLN A 81 1.39 12.64 8.78
C GLN A 81 0.21 12.98 7.86
N LYS A 82 0.45 13.92 6.94
CA LYS A 82 -0.52 14.22 5.88
C LYS A 82 -0.35 13.20 4.75
N PRO A 83 -1.45 12.56 4.27
CA PRO A 83 -1.39 11.70 3.10
C PRO A 83 -0.89 12.45 1.86
N ILE A 84 -0.20 11.76 0.97
CA ILE A 84 0.11 12.28 -0.37
C ILE A 84 -1.14 12.09 -1.22
N ASP A 85 -1.85 13.19 -1.50
CA ASP A 85 -2.98 13.18 -2.42
C ASP A 85 -2.48 13.24 -3.86
N ARG A 86 -2.91 12.31 -4.70
CA ARG A 86 -2.45 12.14 -6.08
C ARG A 86 -3.61 11.95 -7.05
N THR A 87 -3.32 12.10 -8.34
CA THR A 87 -4.25 11.85 -9.46
C THR A 87 -3.80 10.68 -10.34
N THR A 88 -2.63 10.11 -10.05
CA THR A 88 -2.07 8.96 -10.79
C THR A 88 -2.56 7.63 -10.19
N LEU A 89 -2.80 6.64 -11.04
CA LEU A 89 -3.21 5.30 -10.60
C LEU A 89 -2.06 4.56 -9.92
N SER A 90 -0.94 4.48 -10.62
CA SER A 90 0.27 3.90 -10.04
C SER A 90 0.92 4.91 -9.10
N LEU A 91 1.17 4.46 -7.88
CA LEU A 91 1.81 5.24 -6.83
C LEU A 91 3.17 5.82 -7.29
N PHE A 92 3.95 5.03 -8.01
CA PHE A 92 5.31 5.37 -8.43
C PHE A 92 5.38 6.22 -9.71
N GLU A 93 4.25 6.74 -10.17
CA GLU A 93 4.19 7.82 -11.16
C GLU A 93 4.22 9.20 -10.51
N ASP A 94 3.96 9.30 -9.21
CA ASP A 94 4.07 10.55 -8.45
C ASP A 94 5.51 10.77 -7.98
N THR A 95 6.11 11.87 -8.43
CA THR A 95 7.51 12.22 -8.11
C THR A 95 7.75 12.47 -6.62
N ARG A 96 6.72 12.90 -5.87
CA ARG A 96 6.80 13.09 -4.41
C ARG A 96 6.97 11.76 -3.69
N VAL A 97 6.29 10.72 -4.19
CA VAL A 97 6.43 9.35 -3.68
C VAL A 97 7.83 8.83 -3.96
N LEU A 98 8.32 8.96 -5.19
CA LEU A 98 9.68 8.56 -5.55
C LEU A 98 10.72 9.23 -4.65
N GLY A 99 10.65 10.55 -4.50
CA GLY A 99 11.58 11.30 -3.64
C GLY A 99 11.48 10.90 -2.14
N MET A 100 10.30 10.51 -1.66
CA MET A 100 10.15 10.01 -0.30
C MET A 100 10.78 8.61 -0.14
N MET A 101 10.57 7.71 -1.10
CA MET A 101 11.18 6.38 -1.09
C MET A 101 12.71 6.44 -1.13
N GLU A 102 13.27 7.32 -1.96
CA GLU A 102 14.71 7.56 -2.01
C GLU A 102 15.28 8.04 -0.66
N ARG A 103 14.59 9.00 0.00
CA ARG A 103 14.99 9.48 1.34
C ARG A 103 14.91 8.40 2.41
N ILE A 104 13.91 7.52 2.35
CA ILE A 104 13.77 6.39 3.28
C ILE A 104 14.88 5.38 3.04
N GLY A 105 15.28 5.14 1.79
CA GLY A 105 16.41 4.29 1.42
C GLY A 105 16.23 2.80 1.73
N ARG A 106 14.98 2.31 1.86
CA ARG A 106 14.69 0.89 2.12
C ARG A 106 14.20 0.23 0.84
N ASN A 107 14.67 -0.98 0.57
CA ASN A 107 14.39 -1.71 -0.67
C ASN A 107 13.22 -2.69 -0.59
N LYS A 108 12.60 -2.88 0.58
CA LYS A 108 11.43 -3.74 0.76
C LYS A 108 10.20 -2.91 1.02
N LEU A 109 9.12 -3.23 0.31
CA LEU A 109 7.85 -2.53 0.44
C LEU A 109 6.76 -3.51 0.89
N VAL A 110 6.05 -3.16 1.95
CA VAL A 110 4.84 -3.84 2.40
C VAL A 110 3.67 -2.97 1.97
N ILE A 111 2.89 -3.43 1.00
CA ILE A 111 1.82 -2.64 0.36
C ILE A 111 0.46 -3.22 0.72
N ALA A 112 -0.46 -2.36 1.11
CA ALA A 112 -1.87 -2.65 1.28
C ALA A 112 -2.72 -1.47 0.79
N GLY A 113 -3.94 -1.72 0.34
CA GLY A 113 -4.79 -0.62 -0.13
C GLY A 113 -6.01 -1.00 -0.95
N LEU A 114 -6.67 0.00 -1.46
CA LEU A 114 -7.87 -0.04 -2.28
C LEU A 114 -7.61 0.63 -3.65
N TRP A 115 -8.05 0.12 -4.76
CA TRP A 115 -8.55 -1.21 -5.09
C TRP A 115 -7.39 -2.08 -5.55
N THR A 116 -7.49 -3.38 -5.32
CA THR A 116 -6.37 -4.30 -5.56
C THR A 116 -5.91 -4.33 -7.02
N ASP A 117 -6.84 -4.43 -7.99
CA ASP A 117 -6.52 -4.49 -9.42
C ASP A 117 -6.13 -3.13 -10.00
N PHE A 118 -6.74 -2.07 -9.51
CA PHE A 118 -6.63 -0.74 -10.09
C PHE A 118 -5.46 0.09 -9.52
N GLY A 119 -5.16 -0.03 -8.24
CA GLY A 119 -4.13 0.74 -7.55
C GLY A 119 -2.95 -0.09 -7.07
N VAL A 120 -3.24 -1.14 -6.27
CA VAL A 120 -2.20 -1.92 -5.59
C VAL A 120 -1.35 -2.73 -6.57
N ALA A 121 -1.96 -3.50 -7.47
CA ALA A 121 -1.22 -4.37 -8.39
C ALA A 121 -0.36 -3.59 -9.40
N PRO A 122 -0.83 -2.52 -10.06
CA PRO A 122 0.02 -1.68 -10.91
C PRO A 122 1.18 -1.03 -10.15
N SER A 123 0.92 -0.54 -8.93
CA SER A 123 1.97 0.04 -8.08
C SER A 123 3.01 -0.99 -7.66
N ALA A 124 2.59 -2.20 -7.29
CA ALA A 124 3.49 -3.30 -6.95
C ALA A 124 4.37 -3.71 -8.14
N ARG A 125 3.79 -3.79 -9.36
CA ARG A 125 4.54 -4.07 -10.58
C ARG A 125 5.57 -2.98 -10.84
N ARG A 126 5.17 -1.72 -10.78
CA ARG A 126 6.07 -0.60 -11.02
C ARG A 126 7.20 -0.55 -9.98
N ALA A 127 6.89 -0.81 -8.72
CA ALA A 127 7.91 -0.89 -7.67
C ALA A 127 8.96 -1.97 -7.97
N ARG A 128 8.55 -3.16 -8.42
CA ARG A 128 9.50 -4.22 -8.81
C ARG A 128 10.39 -3.82 -9.96
N GLN A 129 9.84 -3.15 -10.99
CA GLN A 129 10.64 -2.62 -12.11
C GLN A 129 11.68 -1.58 -11.65
N LEU A 130 11.41 -0.88 -10.55
CA LEU A 130 12.33 0.05 -9.90
C LEU A 130 13.34 -0.63 -8.95
N GLY A 131 13.29 -1.96 -8.84
CA GLY A 131 14.22 -2.75 -8.03
C GLY A 131 13.78 -3.00 -6.59
N TYR A 132 12.54 -2.66 -6.21
CA TYR A 132 12.02 -2.96 -4.87
C TYR A 132 11.57 -4.42 -4.77
N GLU A 133 11.77 -5.00 -3.60
CA GLU A 133 11.15 -6.27 -3.21
C GLU A 133 9.77 -5.96 -2.58
N VAL A 134 8.70 -6.50 -3.15
CA VAL A 134 7.32 -6.10 -2.80
C VAL A 134 6.56 -7.25 -2.16
N PHE A 135 5.95 -6.95 -1.01
CA PHE A 135 5.05 -7.81 -0.24
C PHE A 135 3.66 -7.16 -0.19
N ILE A 136 2.64 -7.86 -0.66
CA ILE A 136 1.25 -7.37 -0.59
C ILE A 136 0.57 -8.04 0.61
N VAL A 137 -0.06 -7.23 1.47
CA VAL A 137 -0.88 -7.71 2.59
C VAL A 137 -2.28 -7.93 2.08
N VAL A 138 -2.54 -9.14 1.61
CA VAL A 138 -3.72 -9.49 0.82
C VAL A 138 -5.03 -9.26 1.57
N ASP A 139 -5.08 -9.60 2.84
CA ASP A 139 -6.25 -9.45 3.72
C ASP A 139 -6.49 -8.00 4.19
N ALA A 140 -5.54 -7.11 3.94
CA ALA A 140 -5.72 -5.65 4.05
C ALA A 140 -5.97 -4.96 2.71
N CYS A 141 -6.15 -5.72 1.61
CA CYS A 141 -6.55 -5.22 0.30
C CYS A 141 -8.00 -5.57 0.01
N GLY A 142 -8.69 -4.71 -0.73
CA GLY A 142 -10.04 -4.95 -1.17
C GLY A 142 -10.28 -4.47 -2.60
N ASP A 143 -11.31 -5.03 -3.23
CA ASP A 143 -11.67 -4.74 -4.62
C ASP A 143 -13.18 -4.77 -4.84
N VAL A 144 -13.61 -4.25 -5.99
CA VAL A 144 -15.03 -4.21 -6.41
C VAL A 144 -15.63 -5.59 -6.65
N SER A 145 -14.81 -6.62 -6.80
CA SER A 145 -15.25 -8.02 -6.87
C SER A 145 -14.15 -8.98 -6.38
N LEU A 146 -14.57 -10.12 -5.86
CA LEU A 146 -13.65 -11.19 -5.43
C LEU A 146 -12.78 -11.69 -6.61
N ARG A 147 -13.37 -11.75 -7.81
CA ARG A 147 -12.64 -12.16 -9.02
C ARG A 147 -11.53 -11.17 -9.39
N ALA A 148 -11.83 -9.87 -9.41
CA ALA A 148 -10.83 -8.82 -9.69
C ALA A 148 -9.69 -8.89 -8.67
N HIS A 149 -10.02 -8.98 -7.38
CA HIS A 149 -9.04 -9.13 -6.31
C HIS A 149 -8.12 -10.33 -6.53
N HIS A 150 -8.66 -11.53 -6.75
CA HIS A 150 -7.87 -12.73 -6.95
C HIS A 150 -6.96 -12.66 -8.19
N VAL A 151 -7.50 -12.18 -9.31
CA VAL A 151 -6.70 -12.03 -10.55
C VAL A 151 -5.54 -11.05 -10.34
N ALA A 152 -5.80 -9.93 -9.67
CA ALA A 152 -4.78 -8.93 -9.37
C ALA A 152 -3.67 -9.49 -8.47
N ILE A 153 -4.03 -10.22 -7.41
CA ILE A 153 -3.06 -10.86 -6.51
C ILE A 153 -2.23 -11.91 -7.25
N GLN A 154 -2.86 -12.78 -8.06
CA GLN A 154 -2.15 -13.78 -8.85
C GLN A 154 -1.19 -13.15 -9.87
N ALA A 155 -1.62 -12.10 -10.58
CA ALA A 155 -0.76 -11.35 -11.49
C ALA A 155 0.43 -10.70 -10.75
N SER A 156 0.20 -10.23 -9.54
CA SER A 156 1.25 -9.62 -8.70
C SER A 156 2.22 -10.64 -8.10
N SER A 157 1.89 -11.91 -8.08
CA SER A 157 2.75 -12.98 -7.54
C SER A 157 3.73 -13.56 -8.56
N ARG A 158 3.51 -13.30 -9.85
CA ARG A 158 4.39 -13.80 -10.91
C ARG A 158 5.70 -13.03 -10.91
N LYS A 159 6.81 -13.74 -10.88
CA LYS A 159 8.13 -13.19 -11.19
C LYS A 159 8.19 -12.98 -12.71
N GLU A 160 8.36 -11.74 -13.13
CA GLU A 160 8.73 -11.44 -14.52
C GLU A 160 10.18 -11.81 -14.76
#